data_f4f3b6e4c0301a543461009699f0833c
#
_entry.id   f4f3b6e4c0301a543461009699f0833c
#
_cell.length_a   1.000
_cell.length_b   1.000
_cell.length_c   1.000
_cell.angle_alpha   90.00
_cell.angle_beta   90.00
_cell.angle_gamma   90.00
#
_symmetry.space_group_name_H-M   'P 1'
#
loop_
_entity.id
_entity.type
_entity.pdbx_description
1 polymer ?
#
loop_
_entity_poly.entity_id
_entity_poly.type
_entity_poly.pdbx_seq_one_letter_code
_entity_poly.pdbx_strand_id
1 'polypeptide(L)'
;IQTIPLKKQKAMFSRLLLEQRIQNPSKYKFIKFYDIIQSIKIKIGFNSPYLDENSGLENKNCSYPYPSKMPSFIAKAGIYQLKDLNHLLELRKKNLKIILNELKKTQLKRSIPEVYQDEKLNIIPLRLVLFSNDLKFYKKKIKGFIDIESIWFQKPIISTTIKLNLFGYKNNCPNSEQIGENIINFPLDLSNDFLKTLVTKIKNTLIENKK
;
A
#
# COMPACT_ATOMS: atom_id res chain seq x y z
N ILE A 1 -7.12 -24.55 17.08
CA ILE A 1 -6.34 -23.53 16.32
C ILE A 1 -4.87 -23.91 16.40
N GLN A 2 -4.26 -24.13 15.24
CA GLN A 2 -2.87 -24.58 15.12
C GLN A 2 -1.90 -23.37 15.16
N THR A 3 -0.62 -23.67 15.38
CA THR A 3 0.45 -22.67 15.33
C THR A 3 1.19 -22.71 13.99
N ILE A 4 1.59 -21.56 13.48
CA ILE A 4 2.46 -21.48 12.31
C ILE A 4 3.80 -22.14 12.64
N PRO A 5 4.37 -23.00 11.77
CA PRO A 5 5.65 -23.65 11.99
C PRO A 5 6.79 -22.67 12.34
N LEU A 6 7.66 -23.01 13.27
CA LEU A 6 8.70 -22.11 13.79
C LEU A 6 9.63 -21.57 12.70
N LYS A 7 9.98 -22.39 11.69
CA LYS A 7 10.80 -21.95 10.55
C LYS A 7 10.11 -20.82 9.78
N LYS A 8 8.80 -20.93 9.57
CA LYS A 8 7.98 -19.91 8.90
C LYS A 8 7.89 -18.64 9.75
N GLN A 9 7.66 -18.77 11.07
CA GLN A 9 7.66 -17.64 12.00
C GLN A 9 8.98 -16.86 11.97
N LYS A 10 10.13 -17.56 11.96
CA LYS A 10 11.46 -16.92 11.85
C LYS A 10 11.63 -16.16 10.54
N ALA A 11 11.17 -16.71 9.41
CA ALA A 11 11.22 -16.03 8.12
C ALA A 11 10.34 -14.77 8.11
N MET A 12 9.12 -14.85 8.65
CA MET A 12 8.21 -13.70 8.79
C MET A 12 8.81 -12.62 9.70
N PHE A 13 9.42 -12.98 10.82
CA PHE A 13 10.06 -12.03 11.74
C PHE A 13 11.24 -11.31 11.08
N SER A 14 12.09 -12.04 10.36
CA SER A 14 13.21 -11.46 9.63
C SER A 14 12.73 -10.47 8.57
N ARG A 15 11.61 -10.78 7.88
CA ARG A 15 10.97 -9.86 6.92
C ARG A 15 10.45 -8.62 7.60
N LEU A 16 9.73 -8.75 8.71
CA LEU A 16 9.19 -7.62 9.47
C LEU A 16 10.30 -6.65 9.89
N LEU A 17 11.41 -7.18 10.45
CA LEU A 17 12.57 -6.36 10.84
C LEU A 17 13.19 -5.62 9.65
N LEU A 18 13.28 -6.27 8.50
CA LEU A 18 13.81 -5.65 7.30
C LEU A 18 12.85 -4.56 6.78
N GLU A 19 11.56 -4.83 6.73
CA GLU A 19 10.56 -3.84 6.31
C GLU A 19 10.61 -2.60 7.19
N GLN A 20 10.73 -2.75 8.49
CA GLN A 20 10.91 -1.60 9.40
C GLN A 20 12.14 -0.76 9.04
N ARG A 21 13.24 -1.40 8.62
CA ARG A 21 14.46 -0.68 8.20
C ARG A 21 14.33 0.00 6.84
N ILE A 22 13.52 -0.55 5.95
CA ILE A 22 13.35 -0.10 4.57
C ILE A 22 12.15 0.88 4.41
N GLN A 23 11.23 0.91 5.36
CA GLN A 23 10.02 1.76 5.34
C GLN A 23 10.31 3.27 5.31
N ASN A 24 11.57 3.67 5.38
CA ASN A 24 11.95 5.03 5.04
C ASN A 24 11.70 5.24 3.52
N PRO A 25 10.82 6.18 3.13
CA PRO A 25 10.50 6.46 1.75
C PRO A 25 11.71 6.69 0.85
N SER A 26 12.82 7.22 1.41
CA SER A 26 14.10 7.38 0.68
C SER A 26 14.71 6.02 0.28
N LYS A 27 14.34 4.93 0.94
CA LYS A 27 14.83 3.58 0.69
C LYS A 27 13.86 2.71 -0.12
N TYR A 28 12.74 3.26 -0.59
CA TYR A 28 11.72 2.52 -1.36
C TYR A 28 12.31 1.79 -2.59
N LYS A 29 13.32 2.36 -3.23
CA LYS A 29 14.01 1.73 -4.36
C LYS A 29 14.65 0.38 -3.97
N PHE A 30 15.04 0.21 -2.73
CA PHE A 30 15.65 -1.04 -2.24
C PHE A 30 14.63 -2.16 -2.00
N ILE A 31 13.34 -1.83 -1.84
CA ILE A 31 12.29 -2.85 -1.67
C ILE A 31 12.21 -3.75 -2.90
N LYS A 32 12.24 -3.18 -4.11
CA LYS A 32 12.23 -3.97 -5.36
C LYS A 32 13.44 -4.89 -5.48
N PHE A 33 14.60 -4.40 -5.13
CA PHE A 33 15.82 -5.21 -5.12
C PHE A 33 15.75 -6.35 -4.11
N TYR A 34 15.21 -6.07 -2.93
CA TYR A 34 14.97 -7.09 -1.91
C TYR A 34 13.98 -8.16 -2.39
N ASP A 35 12.90 -7.78 -3.04
CA ASP A 35 11.91 -8.74 -3.56
C ASP A 35 12.50 -9.66 -4.64
N ILE A 36 13.42 -9.15 -5.47
CA ILE A 36 14.18 -9.96 -6.42
C ILE A 36 15.04 -10.99 -5.68
N ILE A 37 15.80 -10.56 -4.65
CA ILE A 37 16.61 -11.46 -3.83
C ILE A 37 15.75 -12.52 -3.15
N GLN A 38 14.59 -12.15 -2.60
CA GLN A 38 13.67 -13.10 -1.99
C GLN A 38 13.13 -14.11 -3.00
N SER A 39 12.79 -13.66 -4.20
CA SER A 39 12.32 -14.56 -5.27
C SER A 39 13.39 -15.59 -5.66
N ILE A 40 14.66 -15.18 -5.71
CA ILE A 40 15.79 -16.09 -5.95
C ILE A 40 15.92 -17.09 -4.78
N LYS A 41 15.91 -16.61 -3.54
CA LYS A 41 15.99 -17.47 -2.35
C LYS A 41 14.90 -18.53 -2.30
N ILE A 42 13.65 -18.16 -2.64
CA ILE A 42 12.53 -19.10 -2.71
C ILE A 42 12.78 -20.19 -3.78
N LYS A 43 13.28 -19.78 -4.96
CA LYS A 43 13.60 -20.72 -6.04
C LYS A 43 14.66 -21.74 -5.68
N ILE A 44 15.61 -21.38 -4.81
CA ILE A 44 16.68 -22.30 -4.31
C ILE A 44 16.28 -23.01 -3.01
N GLY A 45 15.00 -23.03 -2.65
CA GLY A 45 14.45 -23.84 -1.56
C GLY A 45 14.38 -23.17 -0.18
N PHE A 46 14.64 -21.87 -0.07
CA PHE A 46 14.41 -21.15 1.18
C PHE A 46 12.92 -20.91 1.42
N ASN A 47 12.50 -20.92 2.70
CA ASN A 47 11.12 -20.65 3.06
C ASN A 47 10.70 -19.23 2.69
N SER A 48 9.57 -19.10 1.99
CA SER A 48 8.94 -17.80 1.75
C SER A 48 8.60 -17.12 3.09
N PRO A 49 8.95 -15.83 3.27
CA PRO A 49 8.52 -15.06 4.43
C PRO A 49 7.04 -14.67 4.38
N TYR A 50 6.40 -14.84 3.24
CA TYR A 50 5.00 -14.48 3.04
C TYR A 50 4.08 -15.63 3.41
N LEU A 51 2.91 -15.27 3.91
CA LEU A 51 1.76 -16.18 3.96
C LEU A 51 1.10 -16.10 2.59
N ASP A 52 1.29 -17.14 1.79
CA ASP A 52 0.69 -17.21 0.47
C ASP A 52 -0.75 -17.71 0.58
N GLU A 53 -1.68 -16.76 0.66
CA GLU A 53 -3.11 -17.04 0.76
C GLU A 53 -3.68 -17.67 -0.51
N ASN A 54 -2.99 -17.50 -1.64
CA ASN A 54 -3.44 -18.00 -2.93
C ASN A 54 -3.02 -19.43 -3.20
N SER A 55 -1.99 -19.93 -2.53
CA SER A 55 -1.50 -21.31 -2.75
C SER A 55 -2.55 -22.38 -2.44
N GLY A 56 -3.44 -22.10 -1.51
CA GLY A 56 -4.54 -23.02 -1.14
C GLY A 56 -5.60 -23.18 -2.22
N LEU A 57 -5.80 -22.20 -3.10
CA LEU A 57 -6.77 -22.23 -4.18
C LEU A 57 -6.24 -23.00 -5.40
N GLU A 58 -4.96 -22.88 -5.71
CA GLU A 58 -4.34 -23.57 -6.83
C GLU A 58 -4.01 -25.03 -6.48
N ASN A 59 -3.52 -25.31 -5.29
CA ASN A 59 -2.97 -26.61 -4.90
C ASN A 59 -3.79 -27.35 -3.84
N LYS A 60 -4.94 -26.86 -3.43
CA LYS A 60 -5.78 -27.40 -2.32
C LYS A 60 -5.07 -27.54 -0.96
N ASN A 61 -3.82 -27.09 -0.86
CA ASN A 61 -3.01 -27.15 0.36
C ASN A 61 -2.52 -25.75 0.71
N CYS A 62 -2.98 -25.20 1.83
CA CYS A 62 -2.42 -23.97 2.36
C CYS A 62 -0.97 -24.19 2.81
N SER A 63 -0.09 -23.21 2.52
CA SER A 63 1.31 -23.24 2.95
C SER A 63 1.49 -23.11 4.47
N TYR A 64 0.41 -22.88 5.19
CA TYR A 64 0.36 -22.78 6.65
C TYR A 64 -1.02 -23.24 7.15
N PRO A 65 -1.12 -23.68 8.42
CA PRO A 65 -2.41 -24.08 9.00
C PRO A 65 -3.37 -22.89 9.10
N TYR A 66 -4.63 -23.10 8.70
CA TYR A 66 -5.69 -22.10 8.82
C TYR A 66 -6.93 -22.73 9.47
N PRO A 67 -7.52 -22.11 10.48
CA PRO A 67 -7.08 -20.88 11.17
C PRO A 67 -5.85 -21.09 12.07
N SER A 68 -4.96 -20.09 12.11
CA SER A 68 -3.71 -20.13 12.88
C SER A 68 -3.73 -19.17 14.06
N LYS A 69 -3.04 -19.53 15.14
CA LYS A 69 -2.75 -18.56 16.21
C LYS A 69 -1.79 -17.49 15.70
N MET A 70 -2.07 -16.24 16.07
CA MET A 70 -1.16 -15.13 15.79
C MET A 70 0.19 -15.36 16.45
N PRO A 71 1.32 -15.29 15.73
CA PRO A 71 2.64 -15.37 16.34
C PRO A 71 2.86 -14.27 17.38
N SER A 72 3.50 -14.61 18.50
CA SER A 72 3.70 -13.68 19.62
C SER A 72 4.46 -12.41 19.25
N PHE A 73 5.41 -12.49 18.30
CA PHE A 73 6.16 -11.32 17.84
C PHE A 73 5.26 -10.33 17.04
N ILE A 74 4.26 -10.82 16.29
CA ILE A 74 3.27 -9.97 15.59
C ILE A 74 2.36 -9.32 16.62
N ALA A 75 1.86 -10.08 17.59
CA ALA A 75 1.04 -9.53 18.68
C ALA A 75 1.80 -8.43 19.45
N LYS A 76 3.07 -8.67 19.77
CA LYS A 76 3.94 -7.70 20.46
C LYS A 76 4.12 -6.42 19.61
N ALA A 77 4.41 -6.57 18.33
CA ALA A 77 4.52 -5.43 17.42
C ALA A 77 3.21 -4.62 17.34
N GLY A 78 2.06 -5.30 17.26
CA GLY A 78 0.74 -4.67 17.28
C GLY A 78 0.48 -3.86 18.56
N ILE A 79 0.85 -4.39 19.73
CA ILE A 79 0.73 -3.67 21.02
C ILE A 79 1.56 -2.37 21.01
N TYR A 80 2.78 -2.40 20.47
CA TYR A 80 3.59 -1.18 20.33
C TYR A 80 2.96 -0.18 19.38
N GLN A 81 2.44 -0.62 18.25
CA GLN A 81 1.76 0.25 17.28
C GLN A 81 0.50 0.89 17.87
N LEU A 82 -0.26 0.13 18.68
CA LEU A 82 -1.45 0.67 19.36
C LEU A 82 -1.11 1.76 20.38
N LYS A 83 0.04 1.68 21.06
CA LYS A 83 0.50 2.73 21.98
C LYS A 83 0.74 4.06 21.28
N ASP A 84 1.17 4.02 20.02
CA ASP A 84 1.49 5.21 19.21
C ASP A 84 0.35 5.60 18.24
N LEU A 85 -0.78 4.91 18.31
CA LEU A 85 -1.87 5.06 17.35
C LEU A 85 -2.38 6.50 17.24
N ASN A 86 -2.62 7.16 18.37
CA ASN A 86 -3.17 8.53 18.37
C ASN A 86 -2.19 9.51 17.69
N HIS A 87 -0.91 9.40 17.96
CA HIS A 87 0.11 10.21 17.28
C HIS A 87 0.11 9.96 15.76
N LEU A 88 0.01 8.71 15.34
CA LEU A 88 -0.05 8.34 13.93
C LEU A 88 -1.31 8.88 13.24
N LEU A 89 -2.46 8.84 13.92
CA LEU A 89 -3.71 9.38 13.38
C LEU A 89 -3.62 10.92 13.20
N GLU A 90 -3.09 11.65 14.16
CA GLU A 90 -2.90 13.09 14.05
C GLU A 90 -1.89 13.45 12.95
N LEU A 91 -0.80 12.69 12.83
CA LEU A 91 0.17 12.85 11.74
C LEU A 91 -0.50 12.67 10.36
N ARG A 92 -1.29 11.63 10.19
CA ARG A 92 -2.03 11.38 8.93
C ARG A 92 -3.02 12.49 8.62
N LYS A 93 -3.77 12.97 9.61
CA LYS A 93 -4.71 14.08 9.46
C LYS A 93 -4.02 15.38 9.04
N LYS A 94 -2.89 15.70 9.67
CA LYS A 94 -2.06 16.84 9.30
C LYS A 94 -1.53 16.73 7.88
N ASN A 95 -0.95 15.58 7.53
CA ASN A 95 -0.37 15.33 6.21
C ASN A 95 -1.44 15.35 5.11
N LEU A 96 -2.62 14.77 5.38
CA LEU A 96 -3.78 14.84 4.48
C LEU A 96 -4.12 16.28 4.11
N LYS A 97 -4.28 17.16 5.11
CA LYS A 97 -4.60 18.59 4.88
C LYS A 97 -3.54 19.28 4.02
N ILE A 98 -2.26 19.04 4.29
CA ILE A 98 -1.15 19.65 3.55
C ILE A 98 -1.16 19.18 2.10
N ILE A 99 -1.27 17.88 1.86
CA ILE A 99 -1.28 17.31 0.49
C ILE A 99 -2.51 17.78 -0.28
N LEU A 100 -3.70 17.76 0.33
CA LEU A 100 -4.94 18.25 -0.31
C LEU A 100 -4.83 19.72 -0.71
N ASN A 101 -4.28 20.57 0.16
CA ASN A 101 -4.11 21.98 -0.14
C ASN A 101 -3.19 22.22 -1.34
N GLU A 102 -2.16 21.39 -1.52
CA GLU A 102 -1.29 21.49 -2.70
C GLU A 102 -1.94 20.89 -3.95
N LEU A 103 -2.64 19.77 -3.83
CA LEU A 103 -3.35 19.17 -4.96
C LEU A 103 -4.47 20.05 -5.49
N LYS A 104 -5.17 20.81 -4.63
CA LYS A 104 -6.19 21.78 -5.03
C LYS A 104 -5.64 22.89 -5.94
N LYS A 105 -4.34 23.14 -5.95
CA LYS A 105 -3.65 24.12 -6.80
C LYS A 105 -3.20 23.54 -8.14
N THR A 106 -3.44 22.25 -8.38
CA THR A 106 -3.00 21.52 -9.57
C THR A 106 -4.20 21.06 -10.40
N GLN A 107 -3.92 20.52 -11.58
CA GLN A 107 -4.93 19.87 -12.43
C GLN A 107 -5.65 18.70 -11.72
N LEU A 108 -5.00 18.08 -10.73
CA LEU A 108 -5.58 16.98 -9.93
C LEU A 108 -6.70 17.42 -8.98
N LYS A 109 -7.02 18.72 -8.89
CA LYS A 109 -8.16 19.22 -8.09
C LYS A 109 -9.45 18.45 -8.39
N ARG A 110 -9.71 18.18 -9.67
CA ARG A 110 -10.92 17.46 -10.12
C ARG A 110 -10.89 15.96 -9.80
N SER A 111 -9.72 15.43 -9.47
CA SER A 111 -9.52 14.02 -9.11
C SER A 111 -9.69 13.76 -7.61
N ILE A 112 -9.85 14.82 -6.82
CA ILE A 112 -10.02 14.71 -5.36
C ILE A 112 -11.48 14.31 -5.07
N PRO A 113 -11.74 13.16 -4.44
CA PRO A 113 -13.08 12.78 -4.02
C PRO A 113 -13.73 13.84 -3.12
N GLU A 114 -15.00 14.11 -3.33
CA GLU A 114 -15.76 15.13 -2.59
C GLU A 114 -15.75 14.90 -1.08
N VAL A 115 -15.71 13.64 -0.65
CA VAL A 115 -15.66 13.25 0.75
C VAL A 115 -14.48 13.89 1.51
N TYR A 116 -13.35 14.19 0.84
CA TYR A 116 -12.22 14.90 1.45
C TYR A 116 -12.40 16.42 1.49
N GLN A 117 -13.48 16.94 0.95
CA GLN A 117 -13.80 18.36 0.92
C GLN A 117 -14.87 18.73 1.93
N ASP A 118 -15.55 17.74 2.51
CA ASP A 118 -16.54 17.93 3.57
C ASP A 118 -15.86 18.08 4.93
N GLU A 119 -15.80 19.31 5.43
CA GLU A 119 -15.17 19.64 6.71
C GLU A 119 -15.93 19.07 7.92
N LYS A 120 -17.20 18.66 7.75
CA LYS A 120 -17.97 18.02 8.80
C LYS A 120 -17.52 16.58 9.07
N LEU A 121 -16.87 15.97 8.10
CA LEU A 121 -16.39 14.60 8.21
C LEU A 121 -14.98 14.56 8.82
N ASN A 122 -14.83 13.87 9.94
CA ASN A 122 -13.52 13.62 10.55
C ASN A 122 -12.88 12.38 9.92
N ILE A 123 -12.38 12.54 8.68
CA ILE A 123 -11.79 11.42 7.92
C ILE A 123 -10.29 11.36 8.16
N ILE A 124 -9.81 10.19 8.60
CA ILE A 124 -8.38 9.88 8.74
C ILE A 124 -8.09 8.62 7.90
N PRO A 125 -7.90 8.77 6.59
CA PRO A 125 -7.70 7.61 5.73
C PRO A 125 -6.30 7.01 5.93
N LEU A 126 -6.18 5.73 5.64
CA LEU A 126 -4.88 5.07 5.59
C LEU A 126 -3.98 5.69 4.50
N ARG A 127 -4.57 6.02 3.37
CA ARG A 127 -3.92 6.67 2.21
C ARG A 127 -4.90 7.65 1.56
N LEU A 128 -4.39 8.72 0.98
CA LEU A 128 -5.19 9.64 0.17
C LEU A 128 -5.36 9.06 -1.23
N VAL A 129 -6.60 8.86 -1.63
CA VAL A 129 -6.97 8.27 -2.91
C VAL A 129 -7.42 9.35 -3.89
N LEU A 130 -6.96 9.27 -5.13
CA LEU A 130 -7.40 10.11 -6.24
C LEU A 130 -7.90 9.26 -7.40
N PHE A 131 -8.91 9.77 -8.13
CA PHE A 131 -9.49 9.13 -9.29
C PHE A 131 -9.44 10.05 -10.51
N SER A 132 -8.88 9.58 -11.62
CA SER A 132 -8.97 10.27 -12.90
C SER A 132 -8.56 9.35 -14.04
N ASN A 133 -9.23 9.49 -15.19
CA ASN A 133 -8.84 8.76 -16.39
C ASN A 133 -7.43 9.13 -16.88
N ASP A 134 -6.93 10.32 -16.52
CA ASP A 134 -5.60 10.80 -16.90
C ASP A 134 -4.51 10.44 -15.89
N LEU A 135 -4.86 9.69 -14.83
CA LEU A 135 -3.89 9.34 -13.77
C LEU A 135 -2.69 8.55 -14.26
N LYS A 136 -2.78 7.82 -15.38
CA LYS A 136 -1.64 7.11 -15.98
C LYS A 136 -0.48 8.07 -16.29
N PHE A 137 -0.80 9.25 -16.80
CA PHE A 137 0.19 10.30 -17.06
C PHE A 137 0.85 10.79 -15.77
N TYR A 138 0.06 11.09 -14.74
CA TYR A 138 0.58 11.56 -13.46
C TYR A 138 1.36 10.48 -12.71
N LYS A 139 0.89 9.22 -12.74
CA LYS A 139 1.64 8.08 -12.21
C LYS A 139 3.06 8.04 -12.75
N LYS A 140 3.25 8.22 -14.06
CA LYS A 140 4.58 8.21 -14.70
C LYS A 140 5.49 9.32 -14.15
N LYS A 141 4.95 10.51 -13.88
CA LYS A 141 5.72 11.65 -13.35
C LYS A 141 6.13 11.50 -11.89
N ILE A 142 5.31 10.82 -11.07
CA ILE A 142 5.53 10.65 -9.62
C ILE A 142 6.20 9.30 -9.33
N LYS A 143 6.15 8.34 -10.25
CA LYS A 143 6.73 7.01 -10.12
C LYS A 143 8.21 7.06 -9.73
N GLY A 144 8.59 6.16 -8.82
CA GLY A 144 9.98 6.02 -8.37
C GLY A 144 10.39 6.99 -7.26
N PHE A 145 9.53 7.96 -6.92
CA PHE A 145 9.75 8.84 -5.77
C PHE A 145 9.03 8.34 -4.52
N ILE A 146 7.79 7.92 -4.67
CA ILE A 146 6.94 7.43 -3.59
C ILE A 146 6.10 6.26 -4.10
N ASP A 147 5.77 5.33 -3.24
CA ASP A 147 4.87 4.24 -3.57
C ASP A 147 3.42 4.73 -3.67
N ILE A 148 2.99 4.96 -4.90
CA ILE A 148 1.62 5.30 -5.26
C ILE A 148 0.92 4.17 -6.01
N GLU A 149 1.64 3.08 -6.30
CA GLU A 149 1.17 1.95 -7.10
C GLU A 149 0.84 0.71 -6.28
N SER A 150 1.29 0.62 -5.04
CA SER A 150 0.92 -0.47 -4.11
C SER A 150 -0.53 -0.33 -3.67
N ILE A 151 -1.42 -0.77 -4.53
CA ILE A 151 -2.87 -0.71 -4.35
C ILE A 151 -3.37 -2.14 -4.21
N TRP A 152 -4.07 -2.43 -3.12
CA TRP A 152 -4.63 -3.76 -2.87
C TRP A 152 -5.82 -4.10 -3.78
N PHE A 153 -6.42 -3.09 -4.41
CA PHE A 153 -7.68 -3.16 -5.16
C PHE A 153 -7.52 -2.74 -6.62
N GLN A 154 -6.40 -3.09 -7.26
CA GLN A 154 -6.24 -2.94 -8.71
C GLN A 154 -7.20 -3.83 -9.52
N LYS A 155 -7.75 -4.84 -8.89
CA LYS A 155 -8.71 -5.78 -9.46
C LYS A 155 -9.97 -5.82 -8.60
N PRO A 156 -11.11 -6.26 -9.13
CA PRO A 156 -12.38 -6.36 -8.39
C PRO A 156 -12.30 -7.21 -7.12
N ILE A 157 -11.39 -8.19 -7.08
CA ILE A 157 -11.11 -9.01 -5.91
C ILE A 157 -9.74 -8.61 -5.35
N ILE A 158 -9.72 -8.24 -4.07
CA ILE A 158 -8.54 -7.74 -3.37
C ILE A 158 -7.44 -8.80 -3.30
N SER A 159 -6.19 -8.34 -3.42
CA SER A 159 -4.97 -9.14 -3.15
C SER A 159 -4.76 -10.39 -4.00
N THR A 160 -5.47 -10.57 -5.09
CA THR A 160 -5.26 -11.76 -5.90
C THR A 160 -4.34 -11.50 -7.08
N THR A 161 -3.34 -12.37 -7.23
CA THR A 161 -2.51 -12.52 -8.43
C THR A 161 -3.07 -13.60 -9.36
N ILE A 162 -4.03 -14.38 -8.89
CA ILE A 162 -4.66 -15.52 -9.58
C ILE A 162 -5.71 -15.02 -10.57
N LYS A 163 -6.06 -15.86 -11.51
CA LYS A 163 -7.15 -15.61 -12.45
C LYS A 163 -8.47 -15.43 -11.70
N LEU A 164 -9.12 -14.29 -11.88
CA LEU A 164 -10.34 -13.91 -11.15
C LEU A 164 -11.49 -14.90 -11.30
N ASN A 165 -11.55 -15.63 -12.42
CA ASN A 165 -12.56 -16.64 -12.66
C ASN A 165 -12.51 -17.82 -11.66
N LEU A 166 -11.35 -18.10 -11.05
CA LEU A 166 -11.22 -19.12 -9.99
C LEU A 166 -11.96 -18.74 -8.71
N PHE A 167 -12.26 -17.45 -8.54
CA PHE A 167 -13.08 -16.92 -7.45
C PHE A 167 -14.54 -16.70 -7.85
N GLY A 168 -14.97 -17.25 -9.00
CA GLY A 168 -16.33 -17.05 -9.51
C GLY A 168 -16.61 -15.68 -10.10
N TYR A 169 -15.58 -14.86 -10.32
CA TYR A 169 -15.73 -13.54 -10.92
C TYR A 169 -16.07 -13.67 -12.42
N LYS A 170 -17.12 -12.99 -12.86
CA LYS A 170 -17.69 -13.07 -14.22
C LYS A 170 -17.61 -11.74 -14.98
N ASN A 171 -16.65 -10.87 -14.70
CA ASN A 171 -16.49 -9.53 -15.30
C ASN A 171 -17.75 -8.65 -15.16
N ASN A 172 -18.38 -8.71 -13.99
CA ASN A 172 -19.65 -8.03 -13.72
C ASN A 172 -19.52 -6.83 -12.76
N CYS A 173 -18.30 -6.33 -12.53
CA CYS A 173 -18.03 -5.17 -11.70
C CYS A 173 -17.22 -4.10 -12.45
N PRO A 174 -17.77 -3.50 -13.54
CA PRO A 174 -17.01 -2.58 -14.40
C PRO A 174 -16.50 -1.34 -13.65
N ASN A 175 -17.25 -0.85 -12.67
CA ASN A 175 -16.79 0.28 -11.85
C ASN A 175 -15.54 -0.06 -11.02
N SER A 176 -15.48 -1.26 -10.44
CA SER A 176 -14.30 -1.70 -9.68
C SER A 176 -13.08 -1.89 -10.58
N GLU A 177 -13.28 -2.39 -11.80
CA GLU A 177 -12.21 -2.54 -12.79
C GLU A 177 -11.67 -1.17 -13.20
N GLN A 178 -12.56 -0.24 -13.55
CA GLN A 178 -12.20 1.12 -13.93
C GLN A 178 -11.47 1.85 -12.79
N ILE A 179 -11.95 1.74 -11.56
CA ILE A 179 -11.30 2.34 -10.39
C ILE A 179 -9.90 1.74 -10.21
N GLY A 180 -9.76 0.43 -10.26
CA GLY A 180 -8.46 -0.24 -10.09
C GLY A 180 -7.40 0.23 -11.08
N GLU A 181 -7.79 0.54 -12.31
CA GLU A 181 -6.89 1.04 -13.35
C GLU A 181 -6.54 2.53 -13.18
N ASN A 182 -7.46 3.33 -12.65
CA ASN A 182 -7.39 4.78 -12.64
C ASN A 182 -7.18 5.40 -11.26
N ILE A 183 -6.81 4.59 -10.27
CA ILE A 183 -6.54 5.02 -8.91
C ILE A 183 -5.05 5.24 -8.69
N ILE A 184 -4.69 6.33 -8.01
CA ILE A 184 -3.43 6.48 -7.28
C ILE A 184 -3.71 6.79 -5.83
N ASN A 185 -2.78 6.39 -4.96
CA ASN A 185 -2.90 6.69 -3.55
C ASN A 185 -1.58 7.21 -2.99
N PHE A 186 -1.67 8.24 -2.16
CA PHE A 186 -0.53 8.81 -1.45
C PHE A 186 -0.51 8.28 -0.02
N PRO A 187 0.63 7.78 0.47
CA PRO A 187 0.79 7.48 1.89
C PRO A 187 0.68 8.76 2.72
N LEU A 188 0.14 8.64 3.93
CA LEU A 188 -0.07 9.77 4.83
C LEU A 188 0.81 9.71 6.09
N ASP A 189 1.47 8.60 6.33
CA ASP A 189 2.41 8.38 7.44
C ASP A 189 3.84 8.85 7.11
N LEU A 190 3.94 10.05 6.53
CA LEU A 190 5.19 10.62 6.06
C LEU A 190 5.85 11.49 7.13
N SER A 191 7.18 11.40 7.26
CA SER A 191 7.96 12.36 8.03
C SER A 191 7.86 13.77 7.44
N ASN A 192 8.10 14.81 8.26
CA ASN A 192 8.02 16.19 7.79
C ASN A 192 8.93 16.48 6.59
N ASP A 193 10.15 15.95 6.58
CA ASP A 193 11.10 16.19 5.48
C ASP A 193 10.66 15.51 4.19
N PHE A 194 10.11 14.30 4.31
CA PHE A 194 9.59 13.60 3.16
C PHE A 194 8.32 14.25 2.63
N LEU A 195 7.45 14.72 3.51
CA LEU A 195 6.26 15.48 3.13
C LEU A 195 6.63 16.77 2.37
N LYS A 196 7.62 17.54 2.85
CA LYS A 196 8.13 18.73 2.14
C LYS A 196 8.63 18.37 0.73
N THR A 197 9.39 17.29 0.62
CA THR A 197 9.90 16.83 -0.68
C THR A 197 8.76 16.39 -1.61
N LEU A 198 7.76 15.68 -1.10
CA LEU A 198 6.57 15.29 -1.88
C LEU A 198 5.81 16.53 -2.36
N VAL A 199 5.55 17.49 -1.48
CA VAL A 199 4.87 18.74 -1.82
C VAL A 199 5.62 19.50 -2.90
N THR A 200 6.93 19.64 -2.78
CA THR A 200 7.77 20.28 -3.80
C THR A 200 7.66 19.56 -5.14
N LYS A 201 7.65 18.22 -5.12
CA LYS A 201 7.51 17.43 -6.33
C LYS A 201 6.13 17.57 -6.95
N ILE A 202 5.06 17.59 -6.16
CA ILE A 202 3.70 17.87 -6.64
C ILE A 202 3.66 19.23 -7.33
N LYS A 203 4.22 20.29 -6.72
CA LYS A 203 4.31 21.63 -7.30
C LYS A 203 5.02 21.61 -8.65
N ASN A 204 6.19 21.01 -8.72
CA ASN A 204 7.04 21.06 -9.91
C ASN A 204 6.57 20.20 -11.08
N THR A 205 5.80 19.12 -10.78
CA THR A 205 5.41 18.15 -11.80
C THR A 205 3.95 18.23 -12.22
N LEU A 206 3.08 18.78 -11.37
CA LEU A 206 1.62 18.75 -11.55
C LEU A 206 1.01 20.14 -11.70
N ILE A 207 1.74 21.23 -11.45
CA ILE A 207 1.28 22.58 -11.79
C ILE A 207 1.42 22.76 -13.30
N GLU A 208 0.36 23.17 -13.95
CA GLU A 208 0.41 23.61 -15.35
C GLU A 208 1.37 24.80 -15.45
N ASN A 209 2.41 24.65 -16.27
CA ASN A 209 3.01 25.84 -16.85
C ASN A 209 1.92 26.49 -17.70
N LYS A 210 1.32 27.57 -17.20
CA LYS A 210 0.50 28.47 -18.04
C LYS A 210 1.42 28.96 -19.16
N LYS A 211 1.35 28.28 -20.31
CA LYS A 211 1.76 28.85 -21.59
C LYS A 211 0.59 29.58 -22.19
#